data_7d1b098c0b573fb2eb110bf4a24c41e8
#
_entry.id   7d1b098c0b573fb2eb110bf4a24c41e8
#
_cell.length_a   1.000
_cell.length_b   1.000
_cell.length_c   1.000
_cell.angle_alpha   90.00
_cell.angle_beta   90.00
_cell.angle_gamma   90.00
#
_symmetry.space_group_name_H-M   'P 1'
#
loop_
_entity.id
_entity.type
_entity.pdbx_description
1 polymer ?
#
loop_
_entity_poly.entity_id
_entity_poly.type
_entity_poly.pdbx_seq_one_letter_code
_entity_poly.pdbx_strand_id
1 'polypeptide(L)'
;GKGKELSDTEKFKIKEIVEGLRLYKPIQYLLGIADFYGMEFKVTPDVLIPRPETAELVERIITDYQGQAPRILDIGTGSGCIAISLAKHLPKAEVAAVDISPEALAMAEENARMNQVSVSFHELDILSEGYSSFMQEKQNFHVRETRFSCTRNKIFTYVKLKSHTEETEASLIGNLNCIVSNPPYIMYRREKSIIS
;
A
#
# COMPACT_ATOMS: atom_id res chain seq x y z
N GLY A 1 15.77 39.34 -10.82
CA GLY A 1 14.95 39.15 -9.64
C GLY A 1 15.85 39.06 -8.42
N LYS A 2 15.63 39.88 -7.38
CA LYS A 2 16.31 39.76 -6.11
C LYS A 2 15.92 38.40 -5.50
N GLY A 3 16.86 37.48 -5.35
CA GLY A 3 16.64 36.23 -4.66
C GLY A 3 16.11 36.47 -3.25
N LYS A 4 15.03 35.80 -2.87
CA LYS A 4 14.52 35.85 -1.50
C LYS A 4 15.59 35.26 -0.58
N GLU A 5 16.01 36.03 0.40
CA GLU A 5 16.99 35.57 1.39
C GLU A 5 16.33 34.53 2.30
N LEU A 6 17.01 33.38 2.51
CA LEU A 6 16.50 32.31 3.35
C LEU A 6 16.50 32.73 4.83
N SER A 7 15.45 32.39 5.53
CA SER A 7 15.38 32.55 6.99
C SER A 7 16.35 31.58 7.68
N ASP A 8 16.70 31.86 8.93
CA ASP A 8 17.62 30.99 9.69
C ASP A 8 17.04 29.59 9.90
N THR A 9 15.71 29.47 10.05
CA THR A 9 15.01 28.18 10.12
C THR A 9 15.15 27.39 8.82
N GLU A 10 15.01 28.04 7.66
CA GLU A 10 15.19 27.40 6.36
C GLU A 10 16.64 26.96 6.14
N LYS A 11 17.61 27.79 6.53
CA LYS A 11 19.04 27.45 6.47
C LYS A 11 19.36 26.24 7.36
N PHE A 12 18.80 26.21 8.58
CA PHE A 12 18.98 25.08 9.50
C PHE A 12 18.42 23.78 8.91
N LYS A 13 17.18 23.81 8.39
CA LYS A 13 16.54 22.64 7.75
C LYS A 13 17.34 22.13 6.55
N ILE A 14 17.85 23.03 5.72
CA ILE A 14 18.71 22.66 4.59
C ILE A 14 19.98 21.95 5.08
N LYS A 15 20.59 22.44 6.16
CA LYS A 15 21.78 21.81 6.74
C LYS A 15 21.49 20.39 7.24
N GLU A 16 20.39 20.19 7.94
CA GLU A 16 19.96 18.86 8.39
C GLU A 16 19.75 17.90 7.21
N ILE A 17 19.10 18.36 6.14
CA ILE A 17 18.91 17.56 4.91
C ILE A 17 20.26 17.19 4.30
N VAL A 18 21.18 18.14 4.16
CA VAL A 18 22.51 17.90 3.60
C VAL A 18 23.29 16.88 4.43
N GLU A 19 23.27 17.00 5.74
CA GLU A 19 23.93 16.01 6.63
C GLU A 19 23.27 14.62 6.51
N GLY A 20 21.94 14.56 6.43
CA GLY A 20 21.23 13.31 6.22
C GLY A 20 21.61 12.64 4.89
N LEU A 21 21.72 13.42 3.81
CA LEU A 21 22.15 12.92 2.50
C LEU A 21 23.60 12.40 2.54
N ARG A 22 24.50 13.06 3.26
CA ARG A 22 25.88 12.57 3.47
C ARG A 22 25.90 11.21 4.18
N LEU A 23 24.90 10.92 5.00
CA LEU A 23 24.71 9.64 5.68
C LEU A 23 23.89 8.64 4.83
N TYR A 24 23.71 8.90 3.53
CA TYR A 24 22.95 8.06 2.60
C TYR A 24 21.50 7.85 2.98
N LYS A 25 20.87 8.73 3.76
CA LYS A 25 19.44 8.67 4.04
C LYS A 25 18.65 9.05 2.80
N PRO A 26 17.57 8.33 2.45
CA PRO A 26 16.71 8.70 1.34
C PRO A 26 16.14 10.10 1.50
N ILE A 27 16.16 10.89 0.43
CA ILE A 27 15.68 12.28 0.44
C ILE A 27 14.22 12.37 0.88
N GLN A 28 13.39 11.40 0.53
CA GLN A 28 11.98 11.34 0.90
C GLN A 28 11.79 11.30 2.42
N TYR A 29 12.61 10.53 3.15
CA TYR A 29 12.55 10.52 4.61
C TYR A 29 13.05 11.82 5.25
N LEU A 30 14.00 12.49 4.59
CA LEU A 30 14.50 13.79 5.07
C LEU A 30 13.49 14.92 4.84
N LEU A 31 12.73 14.83 3.76
CA LEU A 31 11.64 15.75 3.45
C LEU A 31 10.33 15.38 4.15
N GLY A 32 10.17 14.11 4.54
CA GLY A 32 8.94 13.56 5.11
C GLY A 32 7.83 13.34 4.09
N ILE A 33 8.14 13.44 2.79
CA ILE A 33 7.17 13.32 1.70
C ILE A 33 7.74 12.51 0.53
N ALA A 34 6.85 11.84 -0.21
CA ALA A 34 7.15 11.15 -1.46
C ALA A 34 6.02 11.38 -2.46
N ASP A 35 6.37 11.56 -3.73
CA ASP A 35 5.40 11.60 -4.82
C ASP A 35 5.12 10.17 -5.30
N PHE A 36 3.85 9.85 -5.48
CA PHE A 36 3.42 8.58 -6.05
C PHE A 36 2.12 8.75 -6.82
N TYR A 37 2.09 8.26 -8.05
CA TYR A 37 0.91 8.26 -8.94
C TYR A 37 0.22 9.65 -9.03
N GLY A 38 1.01 10.72 -9.10
CA GLY A 38 0.54 12.11 -9.18
C GLY A 38 -0.03 12.67 -7.87
N MET A 39 0.21 12.00 -6.75
CA MET A 39 -0.23 12.41 -5.42
C MET A 39 0.95 12.48 -4.46
N GLU A 40 0.83 13.31 -3.42
CA GLU A 40 1.82 13.45 -2.35
C GLU A 40 1.46 12.57 -1.16
N PHE A 41 2.45 11.88 -0.62
CA PHE A 41 2.32 10.99 0.55
C PHE A 41 3.34 11.38 1.62
N LYS A 42 2.90 11.49 2.86
CA LYS A 42 3.81 11.51 4.00
C LYS A 42 4.48 10.16 4.15
N VAL A 43 5.77 10.20 4.46
CA VAL A 43 6.58 9.00 4.70
C VAL A 43 7.54 9.22 5.86
N THR A 44 7.72 8.18 6.68
CA THR A 44 8.72 8.09 7.75
C THR A 44 9.51 6.80 7.57
N PRO A 45 10.60 6.60 8.32
CA PRO A 45 11.32 5.32 8.30
C PRO A 45 10.47 4.09 8.67
N ASP A 46 9.28 4.28 9.26
CA ASP A 46 8.37 3.20 9.64
C ASP A 46 7.58 2.64 8.45
N VAL A 47 7.56 3.33 7.32
CA VAL A 47 6.87 2.90 6.10
C VAL A 47 7.81 2.87 4.91
N LEU A 48 7.59 1.91 4.01
CA LEU A 48 8.35 1.85 2.77
C LEU A 48 8.02 3.06 1.88
N ILE A 49 9.06 3.73 1.35
CA ILE A 49 8.88 4.77 0.33
C ILE A 49 8.19 4.15 -0.88
N PRO A 50 7.08 4.73 -1.36
CA PRO A 50 6.40 4.27 -2.57
C PRO A 50 7.37 4.14 -3.74
N ARG A 51 7.31 3.01 -4.44
CA ARG A 51 8.23 2.72 -5.55
C ARG A 51 7.54 3.03 -6.88
N PRO A 52 8.27 3.60 -7.86
CA PRO A 52 7.71 3.88 -9.19
C PRO A 52 7.08 2.65 -9.86
N GLU A 53 7.69 1.48 -9.66
CA GLU A 53 7.20 0.23 -10.24
C GLU A 53 5.83 -0.21 -9.68
N THR A 54 5.50 0.23 -8.47
CA THR A 54 4.19 -0.02 -7.86
C THR A 54 3.09 0.77 -8.59
N ALA A 55 3.44 1.87 -9.26
CA ALA A 55 2.48 2.65 -10.04
C ALA A 55 1.93 1.85 -11.24
N GLU A 56 2.71 0.95 -11.83
CA GLU A 56 2.26 0.08 -12.92
C GLU A 56 1.16 -0.88 -12.44
N LEU A 57 1.28 -1.37 -11.20
CA LEU A 57 0.27 -2.22 -10.58
C LEU A 57 -1.03 -1.44 -10.35
N VAL A 58 -0.94 -0.22 -9.84
CA VAL A 58 -2.10 0.66 -9.62
C VAL A 58 -2.78 0.96 -10.95
N GLU A 59 -2.04 1.35 -12.00
CA GLU A 59 -2.57 1.62 -13.33
C GLU A 59 -3.30 0.41 -13.91
N ARG A 60 -2.75 -0.77 -13.71
CA ARG A 60 -3.36 -2.02 -14.17
C ARG A 60 -4.71 -2.28 -13.50
N ILE A 61 -4.79 -2.12 -12.18
CA ILE A 61 -6.02 -2.32 -11.42
C ILE A 61 -7.07 -1.29 -11.85
N ILE A 62 -6.68 -0.02 -11.99
CA ILE A 62 -7.57 1.04 -12.46
C ILE A 62 -8.14 0.69 -13.83
N THR A 63 -7.30 0.26 -14.78
CA THR A 63 -7.72 -0.15 -16.13
C THR A 63 -8.70 -1.32 -16.09
N ASP A 64 -8.43 -2.34 -15.26
CA ASP A 64 -9.26 -3.53 -15.17
C ASP A 64 -10.64 -3.28 -14.53
N TYR A 65 -10.77 -2.23 -13.71
CA TYR A 65 -12.00 -1.88 -12.98
C TYR A 65 -12.61 -0.53 -13.34
N GLN A 66 -12.12 0.12 -14.38
CA GLN A 66 -12.65 1.41 -14.82
C GLN A 66 -14.17 1.34 -15.05
N GLY A 67 -14.90 2.30 -14.47
CA GLY A 67 -16.36 2.38 -14.57
C GLY A 67 -17.14 1.40 -13.69
N GLN A 68 -16.46 0.47 -13.01
CA GLN A 68 -17.04 -0.49 -12.08
C GLN A 68 -17.03 0.02 -10.64
N ALA A 69 -17.66 -0.71 -9.72
CA ALA A 69 -17.68 -0.46 -8.29
C ALA A 69 -17.04 -1.66 -7.54
N PRO A 70 -15.72 -1.88 -7.67
CA PRO A 70 -15.08 -3.03 -7.07
C PRO A 70 -14.90 -2.84 -5.57
N ARG A 71 -14.88 -3.97 -4.84
CA ARG A 71 -14.38 -4.06 -3.46
C ARG A 71 -12.94 -4.55 -3.49
N ILE A 72 -12.04 -3.75 -2.97
CA ILE A 72 -10.59 -3.94 -3.05
C ILE A 72 -10.00 -4.03 -1.67
N LEU A 73 -9.10 -5.00 -1.45
CA LEU A 73 -8.31 -5.14 -0.24
C LEU A 73 -6.83 -4.97 -0.56
N ASP A 74 -6.17 -4.00 0.08
CA ASP A 74 -4.73 -3.80 0.05
C ASP A 74 -4.09 -4.41 1.31
N ILE A 75 -3.18 -5.36 1.13
CA ILE A 75 -2.53 -6.09 2.22
C ILE A 75 -1.09 -5.62 2.38
N GLY A 76 -0.72 -5.21 3.60
CA GLY A 76 0.58 -4.61 3.90
C GLY A 76 0.65 -3.20 3.31
N THR A 77 -0.34 -2.37 3.62
CA THR A 77 -0.58 -1.09 2.94
C THR A 77 0.52 -0.05 3.16
N GLY A 78 1.27 -0.14 4.26
CA GLY A 78 2.37 0.79 4.57
C GLY A 78 1.90 2.24 4.61
N SER A 79 2.41 3.07 3.71
CA SER A 79 2.00 4.47 3.57
C SER A 79 0.58 4.67 3.03
N GLY A 80 -0.11 3.60 2.64
CA GLY A 80 -1.42 3.65 1.99
C GLY A 80 -1.39 3.98 0.50
N CYS A 81 -0.22 4.04 -0.13
CA CYS A 81 -0.07 4.59 -1.49
C CYS A 81 -0.89 3.83 -2.54
N ILE A 82 -1.01 2.50 -2.45
CA ILE A 82 -1.84 1.70 -3.37
C ILE A 82 -3.32 1.95 -3.10
N ALA A 83 -3.78 1.70 -1.87
CA ALA A 83 -5.18 1.84 -1.48
C ALA A 83 -5.74 3.24 -1.78
N ILE A 84 -4.97 4.27 -1.42
CA ILE A 84 -5.35 5.68 -1.61
C ILE A 84 -5.42 6.04 -3.11
N SER A 85 -4.43 5.57 -3.90
CA SER A 85 -4.44 5.78 -5.35
C SER A 85 -5.64 5.11 -6.02
N LEU A 86 -5.96 3.88 -5.60
CA LEU A 86 -7.14 3.16 -6.10
C LEU A 86 -8.44 3.87 -5.72
N ALA A 87 -8.59 4.30 -4.46
CA ALA A 87 -9.77 5.05 -4.00
C ALA A 87 -9.93 6.39 -4.76
N LYS A 88 -8.82 7.06 -5.10
CA LYS A 88 -8.84 8.33 -5.84
C LYS A 88 -9.31 8.16 -7.28
N HIS A 89 -8.83 7.13 -7.95
CA HIS A 89 -9.06 6.94 -9.40
C HIS A 89 -10.23 6.00 -9.72
N LEU A 90 -10.72 5.27 -8.72
CA LEU A 90 -11.94 4.46 -8.80
C LEU A 90 -12.98 4.96 -7.79
N PRO A 91 -13.65 6.08 -8.04
CA PRO A 91 -14.50 6.76 -7.04
C PRO A 91 -15.73 5.95 -6.60
N LYS A 92 -16.06 4.86 -7.32
CA LYS A 92 -17.13 3.93 -6.94
C LYS A 92 -16.60 2.69 -6.20
N ALA A 93 -15.28 2.56 -6.06
CA ALA A 93 -14.68 1.43 -5.36
C ALA A 93 -14.87 1.55 -3.84
N GLU A 94 -15.09 0.43 -3.19
CA GLU A 94 -14.94 0.28 -1.75
C GLU A 94 -13.53 -0.27 -1.48
N VAL A 95 -12.68 0.54 -0.88
CA VAL A 95 -11.27 0.16 -0.63
C VAL A 95 -11.06 -0.02 0.87
N ALA A 96 -10.58 -1.20 1.22
CA ALA A 96 -10.06 -1.52 2.55
C ALA A 96 -8.56 -1.77 2.48
N ALA A 97 -7.84 -1.48 3.55
CA ALA A 97 -6.42 -1.67 3.66
C ALA A 97 -6.06 -2.23 5.04
N VAL A 98 -5.11 -3.17 5.06
CA VAL A 98 -4.66 -3.78 6.31
C VAL A 98 -3.14 -3.71 6.42
N ASP A 99 -2.67 -3.55 7.65
CA ASP A 99 -1.24 -3.65 8.01
C ASP A 99 -1.13 -4.22 9.41
N ILE A 100 0.02 -4.79 9.74
CA ILE A 100 0.34 -5.27 11.10
C ILE A 100 0.86 -4.12 11.98
N SER A 101 1.41 -3.05 11.38
CA SER A 101 1.98 -1.91 12.08
C SER A 101 0.94 -0.81 12.30
N PRO A 102 0.60 -0.50 13.58
CA PRO A 102 -0.24 0.64 13.91
C PRO A 102 0.33 1.97 13.41
N GLU A 103 1.66 2.11 13.39
CA GLU A 103 2.35 3.31 12.92
C GLU A 103 2.16 3.50 11.41
N ALA A 104 2.22 2.40 10.64
CA ALA A 104 1.93 2.43 9.21
C ALA A 104 0.47 2.80 8.95
N LEU A 105 -0.47 2.23 9.70
CA LEU A 105 -1.90 2.56 9.58
C LEU A 105 -2.18 4.03 9.92
N ALA A 106 -1.59 4.57 10.99
CA ALA A 106 -1.73 5.98 11.34
C ALA A 106 -1.22 6.89 10.21
N MET A 107 -0.10 6.52 9.58
CA MET A 107 0.44 7.24 8.42
C MET A 107 -0.49 7.14 7.21
N ALA A 108 -1.01 5.95 6.92
CA ALA A 108 -1.94 5.73 5.81
C ALA A 108 -3.25 6.51 5.99
N GLU A 109 -3.79 6.57 7.19
CA GLU A 109 -4.97 7.39 7.52
C GLU A 109 -4.71 8.89 7.32
N GLU A 110 -3.53 9.38 7.70
CA GLU A 110 -3.15 10.77 7.47
C GLU A 110 -3.03 11.06 5.98
N ASN A 111 -2.42 10.16 5.22
CA ASN A 111 -2.29 10.25 3.77
C ASN A 111 -3.65 10.21 3.07
N ALA A 112 -4.59 9.39 3.52
CA ALA A 112 -5.95 9.36 2.99
C ALA A 112 -6.67 10.70 3.21
N ARG A 113 -6.52 11.29 4.40
CA ARG A 113 -7.08 12.63 4.70
C ARG A 113 -6.45 13.71 3.81
N MET A 114 -5.13 13.71 3.64
CA MET A 114 -4.43 14.65 2.77
C MET A 114 -4.93 14.57 1.33
N ASN A 115 -5.12 13.37 0.82
CA ASN A 115 -5.55 13.12 -0.55
C ASN A 115 -7.08 13.14 -0.73
N GLN A 116 -7.84 13.40 0.34
CA GLN A 116 -9.30 13.55 0.33
C GLN A 116 -10.01 12.32 -0.23
N VAL A 117 -9.61 11.14 0.24
CA VAL A 117 -10.24 9.85 -0.11
C VAL A 117 -10.67 9.10 1.12
N SER A 118 -11.65 8.19 0.96
CA SER A 118 -12.11 7.29 2.00
C SER A 118 -11.54 5.89 1.76
N VAL A 119 -10.82 5.38 2.75
CA VAL A 119 -10.30 4.00 2.80
C VAL A 119 -10.55 3.47 4.21
N SER A 120 -10.99 2.22 4.33
CA SER A 120 -11.18 1.56 5.62
C SER A 120 -9.88 0.88 6.04
N PHE A 121 -9.25 1.36 7.12
CA PHE A 121 -7.98 0.81 7.63
C PHE A 121 -8.22 -0.13 8.81
N HIS A 122 -7.52 -1.27 8.84
CA HIS A 122 -7.62 -2.27 9.90
C HIS A 122 -6.26 -2.84 10.26
N GLU A 123 -5.98 -2.95 11.56
CA GLU A 123 -4.82 -3.67 12.04
C GLU A 123 -5.07 -5.17 11.93
N LEU A 124 -4.22 -5.87 11.17
CA LEU A 124 -4.35 -7.31 10.95
C LEU A 124 -3.00 -7.94 10.64
N ASP A 125 -2.64 -8.93 11.45
CA ASP A 125 -1.58 -9.87 11.11
C ASP A 125 -2.13 -10.99 10.21
N ILE A 126 -1.81 -10.92 8.93
CA ILE A 126 -2.27 -11.90 7.94
C ILE A 126 -1.64 -13.29 8.11
N LEU A 127 -0.59 -13.41 8.93
CA LEU A 127 0.08 -14.68 9.24
C LEU A 127 -0.44 -15.31 10.54
N SER A 128 -1.27 -14.61 11.31
CA SER A 128 -1.87 -15.12 12.54
C SER A 128 -2.97 -16.14 12.28
N GLU A 129 -3.30 -16.94 13.30
CA GLU A 129 -4.47 -17.84 13.24
C GLU A 129 -5.78 -17.09 12.97
N GLY A 130 -5.87 -15.81 13.38
CA GLY A 130 -6.98 -14.92 13.07
C GLY A 130 -7.18 -14.69 11.57
N TYR A 131 -6.10 -14.69 10.77
CA TYR A 131 -6.20 -14.65 9.32
C TYR A 131 -6.82 -15.91 8.73
N SER A 132 -6.51 -17.08 9.30
CA SER A 132 -7.14 -18.33 8.90
C SER A 132 -8.65 -18.29 9.15
N SER A 133 -9.12 -17.74 10.27
CA SER A 133 -10.54 -17.49 10.53
C SER A 133 -11.12 -16.47 9.55
N PHE A 134 -10.38 -15.38 9.30
CA PHE A 134 -10.72 -14.34 8.33
C PHE A 134 -10.85 -14.90 6.91
N MET A 135 -10.04 -15.89 6.54
CA MET A 135 -10.09 -16.55 5.22
C MET A 135 -10.97 -17.82 5.19
N GLN A 136 -11.11 -18.57 6.31
CA GLN A 136 -11.87 -19.82 6.37
C GLN A 136 -13.39 -19.62 6.37
N GLU A 137 -13.90 -18.52 6.86
CA GLU A 137 -15.33 -18.19 6.70
C GLU A 137 -15.79 -18.15 5.24
N LYS A 138 -14.86 -18.33 4.28
CA LYS A 138 -15.07 -18.06 2.86
C LYS A 138 -14.47 -19.10 1.93
N GLN A 139 -14.90 -20.33 2.10
CA GLN A 139 -14.54 -21.47 1.23
C GLN A 139 -14.93 -21.33 -0.26
N ASN A 140 -15.43 -20.17 -0.71
CA ASN A 140 -15.94 -19.99 -2.07
C ASN A 140 -15.19 -18.95 -2.92
N PHE A 141 -13.91 -18.68 -2.60
CA PHE A 141 -13.10 -17.86 -3.50
C PHE A 141 -12.68 -18.64 -4.75
N HIS A 142 -13.35 -18.40 -5.86
CA HIS A 142 -12.83 -18.81 -7.17
C HIS A 142 -11.90 -17.72 -7.70
N VAL A 143 -10.60 -17.95 -7.59
CA VAL A 143 -9.58 -17.11 -8.24
C VAL A 143 -9.80 -17.15 -9.74
N ARG A 144 -10.23 -16.04 -10.32
CA ARG A 144 -10.44 -15.94 -11.76
C ARG A 144 -9.12 -15.81 -12.51
N GLU A 145 -8.20 -15.07 -11.97
CA GLU A 145 -6.91 -14.80 -12.56
C GLU A 145 -5.94 -14.25 -11.49
N THR A 146 -4.80 -14.92 -11.34
CA THR A 146 -3.70 -14.37 -10.54
C THR A 146 -2.71 -13.76 -11.52
N ARG A 147 -2.53 -12.45 -11.44
CA ARG A 147 -1.54 -11.74 -12.25
C ARG A 147 -0.35 -11.38 -11.38
N PHE A 148 0.77 -11.99 -11.69
CA PHE A 148 2.06 -11.61 -11.15
C PHE A 148 2.69 -10.61 -12.11
N SER A 149 2.95 -9.39 -11.67
CA SER A 149 3.86 -8.51 -12.37
C SER A 149 5.24 -8.69 -11.76
N CYS A 150 6.17 -9.23 -12.54
CA CYS A 150 7.56 -9.39 -12.12
C CYS A 150 8.42 -8.47 -12.99
N THR A 151 8.79 -7.31 -12.45
CA THR A 151 9.79 -6.45 -13.07
C THR A 151 11.07 -6.49 -12.22
N ARG A 152 12.18 -6.96 -12.80
CA ARG A 152 13.53 -6.96 -12.19
C ARG A 152 13.56 -7.47 -10.74
N ASN A 153 13.14 -8.72 -10.49
CA ASN A 153 13.14 -9.39 -9.18
C ASN A 153 12.14 -8.85 -8.13
N LYS A 154 11.06 -8.21 -8.55
CA LYS A 154 9.98 -7.77 -7.65
C LYS A 154 8.69 -8.51 -7.98
N ILE A 155 8.08 -9.09 -6.96
CA ILE A 155 6.82 -9.83 -7.09
C ILE A 155 5.71 -8.94 -6.52
N PHE A 156 4.88 -8.39 -7.40
CA PHE A 156 3.62 -7.77 -7.01
C PHE A 156 2.52 -8.81 -7.20
N THR A 157 1.67 -8.95 -6.22
CA THR A 157 0.55 -9.87 -6.32
C THR A 157 -0.75 -9.08 -6.48
N TYR A 158 -1.44 -9.33 -7.57
CA TYR A 158 -2.78 -8.86 -7.82
C TYR A 158 -3.67 -10.05 -8.17
N VAL A 159 -4.75 -10.22 -7.43
CA VAL A 159 -5.70 -11.31 -7.63
C VAL A 159 -7.07 -10.73 -7.95
N LYS A 160 -7.59 -11.05 -9.13
CA LYS A 160 -8.95 -10.72 -9.53
C LYS A 160 -9.87 -11.86 -9.14
N LEU A 161 -10.88 -11.56 -8.34
CA LEU A 161 -11.85 -12.51 -7.82
C LEU A 161 -13.16 -12.47 -8.63
N LYS A 162 -13.87 -13.60 -8.73
CA LYS A 162 -15.23 -13.60 -9.23
C LYS A 162 -16.16 -13.08 -8.13
N SER A 163 -17.05 -12.17 -8.48
CA SER A 163 -18.19 -11.86 -7.62
C SER A 163 -19.16 -13.04 -7.65
N HIS A 164 -19.45 -13.66 -6.52
CA HIS A 164 -20.61 -14.53 -6.37
C HIS A 164 -21.80 -13.66 -6.00
N THR A 165 -22.86 -13.75 -6.80
CA THR A 165 -24.16 -13.12 -6.57
C THR A 165 -25.00 -14.02 -5.65
N GLU A 166 -24.60 -14.20 -4.40
CA GLU A 166 -25.51 -14.68 -3.36
C GLU A 166 -25.34 -13.79 -2.14
N GLU A 167 -26.43 -13.11 -1.81
CA GLU A 167 -26.61 -12.25 -0.66
C GLU A 167 -26.50 -13.08 0.62
N THR A 168 -25.33 -13.07 1.23
CA THR A 168 -25.18 -13.40 2.65
C THR A 168 -24.42 -12.31 3.36
N GLU A 169 -25.01 -11.84 4.46
CA GLU A 169 -24.66 -10.66 5.24
C GLU A 169 -23.18 -10.47 5.55
N ALA A 170 -22.80 -9.21 5.43
CA ALA A 170 -21.84 -8.43 6.22
C ALA A 170 -20.57 -9.13 6.74
N SER A 171 -19.65 -9.42 5.84
CA SER A 171 -18.25 -9.46 6.22
C SER A 171 -17.44 -8.69 5.19
N LEU A 172 -16.41 -7.95 5.64
CA LEU A 172 -15.51 -7.14 4.81
C LEU A 172 -14.99 -7.88 3.56
N ILE A 173 -14.99 -9.22 3.58
CA ILE A 173 -14.36 -10.07 2.57
C ILE A 173 -15.37 -10.78 1.65
N GLY A 174 -16.66 -10.87 2.03
CA GLY A 174 -17.68 -11.69 1.30
C GLY A 174 -17.78 -11.43 -0.18
N ASN A 175 -17.50 -10.22 -0.63
CA ASN A 175 -17.69 -9.79 -2.01
C ASN A 175 -16.46 -9.03 -2.55
N LEU A 176 -15.25 -9.42 -2.16
CA LEU A 176 -14.05 -8.82 -2.73
C LEU A 176 -13.93 -9.13 -4.23
N ASN A 177 -13.59 -8.12 -4.99
CA ASN A 177 -13.29 -8.24 -6.41
C ASN A 177 -11.78 -8.29 -6.69
N CYS A 178 -10.98 -7.72 -5.77
CA CYS A 178 -9.56 -7.55 -5.92
C CYS A 178 -8.83 -7.66 -4.60
N ILE A 179 -7.73 -8.40 -4.58
CA ILE A 179 -6.72 -8.35 -3.51
C ILE A 179 -5.42 -7.88 -4.15
N VAL A 180 -4.79 -6.91 -3.54
CA VAL A 180 -3.49 -6.39 -3.97
C VAL A 180 -2.52 -6.41 -2.79
N SER A 181 -1.25 -6.66 -3.07
CA SER A 181 -0.18 -6.60 -2.08
C SER A 181 1.15 -6.27 -2.75
N ASN A 182 1.91 -5.39 -2.12
CA ASN A 182 3.31 -5.12 -2.41
C ASN A 182 4.13 -5.37 -1.13
N PRO A 183 4.31 -6.64 -0.73
CA PRO A 183 4.98 -6.96 0.52
C PRO A 183 6.43 -6.46 0.51
N PRO A 184 6.97 -6.02 1.67
CA PRO A 184 8.38 -5.73 1.78
C PRO A 184 9.20 -6.98 1.45
N TYR A 185 10.34 -6.81 0.76
CA TYR A 185 11.24 -7.92 0.43
C TYR A 185 11.85 -8.49 1.70
N ILE A 186 11.21 -9.48 2.28
CA ILE A 186 11.85 -10.36 3.25
C ILE A 186 12.61 -11.39 2.40
N MET A 187 13.93 -11.25 2.34
CA MET A 187 14.77 -12.36 1.88
C MET A 187 14.52 -13.52 2.86
N TYR A 188 13.75 -14.50 2.43
CA TYR A 188 13.66 -15.78 3.14
C TYR A 188 15.08 -16.36 3.17
N ARG A 189 15.82 -16.18 4.26
CA ARG A 189 16.93 -17.05 4.58
C ARG A 189 16.30 -18.43 4.81
N ARG A 190 16.41 -19.31 3.81
CA ARG A 190 16.26 -20.73 4.08
C ARG A 190 17.28 -21.07 5.16
N GLU A 191 16.82 -21.26 6.38
CA GLU A 191 17.59 -21.99 7.36
C GLU A 191 17.84 -23.37 6.74
N LYS A 192 19.09 -23.62 6.39
CA LYS A 192 19.51 -24.96 6.07
C LYS A 192 19.31 -25.77 7.35
N SER A 193 18.28 -26.60 7.37
CA SER A 193 18.15 -27.65 8.35
C SER A 193 19.41 -28.50 8.25
N ILE A 194 20.28 -28.34 9.24
CA ILE A 194 21.40 -29.29 9.49
C ILE A 194 20.71 -30.56 9.99
N ILE A 195 20.51 -31.49 9.09
CA ILE A 195 20.27 -32.88 9.47
C ILE A 195 21.63 -33.48 9.65
N SER A 196 22.02 -33.66 10.89
CA SER A 196 23.11 -34.56 11.31
C SER A 196 22.56 -35.96 11.46
#